data_ec943577c5fcdc807699c3d8435a8b1d
#
_entry.id   ec943577c5fcdc807699c3d8435a8b1d
#
_cell.length_a   1.000
_cell.length_b   1.000
_cell.length_c   1.000
_cell.angle_alpha   90.00
_cell.angle_beta   90.00
_cell.angle_gamma   90.00
#
_symmetry.space_group_name_H-M   'P 1'
#
loop_
_entity.id
_entity.type
_entity.pdbx_description
1 polymer ?
#
loop_
_entity_poly.entity_id
_entity_poly.type
_entity_poly.pdbx_seq_one_letter_code
_entity_poly.pdbx_strand_id
1 'polypeptide(L)'
;MFAGGERIGQVITPGDLLAGKPPVMVYPIDPSSRVVRDGSRLNQILLVRLAPDELDEDTRARSADGVVAYSGVCTHAGCDVTLWQAETRRFRCPCHDSEFDPRERGRVVGGPAPRRLPRLPVKVVDGVIVADGSFMSRPGFQPG
;
A
#
# COMPACT_ATOMS: atom_id res chain seq x y z
N MET A 1 -4.01 -0.52 12.73
CA MET A 1 -5.32 -0.53 12.07
C MET A 1 -5.37 0.54 10.99
N PHE A 2 -6.24 0.38 10.00
CA PHE A 2 -6.33 1.29 8.86
C PHE A 2 -7.77 1.73 8.63
N ALA A 3 -7.96 2.96 8.16
CA ALA A 3 -9.26 3.51 7.81
C ALA A 3 -9.25 3.97 6.36
N GLY A 4 -10.25 3.59 5.59
CA GLY A 4 -10.42 4.04 4.22
C GLY A 4 -10.89 5.48 4.13
N GLY A 5 -10.53 6.17 3.04
CA GLY A 5 -10.84 7.59 2.85
C GLY A 5 -12.33 7.91 2.81
N GLU A 6 -13.15 6.99 2.30
CA GLU A 6 -14.61 7.18 2.20
C GLU A 6 -15.36 6.66 3.43
N ARG A 7 -14.69 5.87 4.27
CA ARG A 7 -15.28 5.26 5.47
C ARG A 7 -14.52 5.72 6.69
N ILE A 8 -14.62 7.00 6.98
CA ILE A 8 -13.92 7.61 8.12
C ILE A 8 -14.28 6.86 9.40
N GLY A 9 -13.25 6.36 10.10
CA GLY A 9 -13.43 5.66 11.37
C GLY A 9 -13.75 4.18 11.27
N GLN A 10 -13.94 3.61 10.08
CA GLN A 10 -14.13 2.17 9.92
C GLN A 10 -12.78 1.47 9.72
N VAL A 11 -12.59 0.41 10.48
CA VAL A 11 -11.36 -0.40 10.44
C VAL A 11 -11.44 -1.39 9.28
N ILE A 12 -10.35 -1.49 8.51
CA ILE A 12 -10.29 -2.38 7.34
C ILE A 12 -9.94 -3.80 7.75
N THR A 13 -10.72 -4.76 7.25
CA THR A 13 -10.48 -6.19 7.42
C THR A 13 -10.08 -6.81 6.07
N PRO A 14 -9.45 -8.01 6.04
CA PRO A 14 -9.16 -8.66 4.77
C PRO A 14 -10.41 -8.91 3.90
N GLY A 15 -11.55 -9.16 4.53
CA GLY A 15 -12.82 -9.38 3.83
C GLY A 15 -13.37 -8.15 3.12
N ASP A 16 -12.91 -6.95 3.47
CA ASP A 16 -13.29 -5.72 2.80
C ASP A 16 -12.61 -5.55 1.44
N LEU A 17 -11.61 -6.38 1.14
CA LEU A 17 -10.83 -6.33 -0.08
C LEU A 17 -11.03 -7.60 -0.89
N LEU A 18 -11.30 -7.45 -2.18
CA LEU A 18 -11.43 -8.58 -3.10
C LEU A 18 -10.14 -8.75 -3.90
N ALA A 19 -9.72 -10.00 -4.08
CA ALA A 19 -8.49 -10.31 -4.82
C ALA A 19 -8.56 -9.78 -6.26
N GLY A 20 -7.51 -9.08 -6.68
CA GLY A 20 -7.39 -8.54 -8.03
C GLY A 20 -8.16 -7.27 -8.30
N LYS A 21 -8.93 -6.76 -7.34
CA LYS A 21 -9.65 -5.49 -7.48
C LYS A 21 -8.72 -4.30 -7.20
N PRO A 22 -9.12 -3.08 -7.63
CA PRO A 22 -8.28 -1.90 -7.40
C PRO A 22 -7.90 -1.69 -5.93
N PRO A 23 -6.75 -1.10 -5.67
CA PRO A 23 -6.32 -0.82 -4.31
C PRO A 23 -7.22 0.20 -3.62
N VAL A 24 -7.24 0.14 -2.29
CA VAL A 24 -7.96 1.10 -1.45
C VAL A 24 -6.93 2.00 -0.77
N MET A 25 -7.11 3.31 -0.88
CA MET A 25 -6.28 4.29 -0.17
C MET A 25 -6.76 4.39 1.28
N VAL A 26 -5.86 4.19 2.23
CA VAL A 26 -6.18 4.20 3.65
C VAL A 26 -5.14 5.02 4.43
N TYR A 27 -5.49 5.30 5.69
CA TYR A 27 -4.57 5.93 6.65
C TYR A 27 -4.47 5.07 7.91
N PRO A 28 -3.32 5.08 8.60
CA PRO A 28 -3.21 4.37 9.87
C PRO A 28 -4.15 4.94 10.93
N ILE A 29 -4.67 4.06 11.80
CA ILE A 29 -5.43 4.43 12.99
C ILE A 29 -4.62 4.02 14.21
N ASP A 30 -4.48 4.93 15.18
CA ASP A 30 -3.88 4.60 16.47
C ASP A 30 -4.85 3.68 17.23
N PRO A 31 -4.42 2.46 17.62
CA PRO A 31 -5.33 1.49 18.25
C PRO A 31 -5.86 1.93 19.61
N SER A 32 -5.12 2.75 20.35
CA SER A 32 -5.54 3.18 21.68
C SER A 32 -6.46 4.41 21.65
N SER A 33 -6.13 5.42 20.84
CA SER A 33 -6.87 6.67 20.78
C SER A 33 -7.96 6.69 19.70
N ARG A 34 -7.92 5.76 18.74
CA ARG A 34 -8.80 5.71 17.56
C ARG A 34 -8.64 6.93 16.64
N VAL A 35 -7.54 7.66 16.77
CA VAL A 35 -7.28 8.81 15.92
C VAL A 35 -6.72 8.34 14.57
N VAL A 36 -7.34 8.79 13.47
CA VAL A 36 -6.85 8.54 12.12
C VAL A 36 -5.67 9.46 11.85
N ARG A 37 -4.55 8.89 11.40
CA ARG A 37 -3.33 9.67 11.14
C ARG A 37 -3.30 10.18 9.72
N ASP A 38 -4.26 11.05 9.38
CA ASP A 38 -4.39 11.66 8.06
C ASP A 38 -3.78 13.07 7.95
N GLY A 39 -3.06 13.50 8.99
CA GLY A 39 -2.44 14.84 9.01
C GLY A 39 -1.21 14.98 8.12
N SER A 40 -0.69 13.88 7.55
CA SER A 40 0.41 13.91 6.59
C SER A 40 0.10 13.03 5.40
N ARG A 41 0.32 13.56 4.20
CA ARG A 41 0.18 12.81 2.96
C ARG A 41 1.11 11.59 2.90
N LEU A 42 2.24 11.66 3.59
CA LEU A 42 3.20 10.55 3.65
C LEU A 42 2.67 9.35 4.44
N ASN A 43 1.55 9.49 5.15
CA ASN A 43 0.88 8.39 5.82
C ASN A 43 -0.12 7.66 4.92
N GLN A 44 -0.32 8.10 3.68
CA GLN A 44 -1.19 7.42 2.73
C GLN A 44 -0.66 6.03 2.41
N ILE A 45 -1.55 5.05 2.46
CA ILE A 45 -1.21 3.64 2.23
C ILE A 45 -2.18 3.06 1.23
N LEU A 46 -1.65 2.32 0.26
CA LEU A 46 -2.44 1.54 -0.68
C LEU A 46 -2.53 0.10 -0.18
N LEU A 47 -3.75 -0.38 0.05
CA LEU A 47 -4.01 -1.79 0.36
C LEU A 47 -4.59 -2.46 -0.88
N VAL A 48 -3.99 -3.57 -1.29
CA VAL A 48 -4.50 -4.38 -2.38
C VAL A 48 -4.42 -5.85 -1.99
N ARG A 49 -5.45 -6.62 -2.34
CA ARG A 49 -5.47 -8.05 -2.08
C ARG A 49 -5.18 -8.80 -3.37
N LEU A 50 -4.20 -9.70 -3.30
CA LEU A 50 -3.79 -10.55 -4.40
C LEU A 50 -3.79 -12.00 -3.93
N ALA A 51 -3.89 -12.94 -4.87
CA ALA A 51 -3.77 -14.35 -4.52
C ALA A 51 -2.36 -14.60 -3.95
N PRO A 52 -2.23 -15.33 -2.82
CA PRO A 52 -0.90 -15.52 -2.19
C PRO A 52 0.14 -16.15 -3.12
N ASP A 53 -0.28 -16.98 -4.06
CA ASP A 53 0.61 -17.60 -5.04
C ASP A 53 1.11 -16.64 -6.13
N GLU A 54 0.49 -15.46 -6.27
CA GLU A 54 0.99 -14.39 -7.15
C GLU A 54 2.13 -13.60 -6.52
N LEU A 55 2.30 -13.67 -5.19
CA LEU A 55 3.28 -12.90 -4.45
C LEU A 55 4.62 -13.66 -4.39
N ASP A 56 5.75 -12.93 -4.52
CA ASP A 56 7.03 -13.54 -4.24
C ASP A 56 7.14 -13.89 -2.74
N GLU A 57 8.11 -14.70 -2.38
CA GLU A 57 8.24 -15.21 -1.01
C GLU A 57 8.35 -14.10 0.02
N ASP A 58 9.17 -13.09 -0.24
CA ASP A 58 9.39 -11.98 0.67
C ASP A 58 8.14 -11.11 0.83
N THR A 59 7.44 -10.83 -0.27
CA THR A 59 6.19 -10.06 -0.25
C THR A 59 5.10 -10.82 0.50
N ARG A 60 4.99 -12.13 0.26
CA ARG A 60 3.99 -12.97 0.93
C ARG A 60 4.21 -13.03 2.43
N ALA A 61 5.45 -13.09 2.88
CA ALA A 61 5.80 -13.14 4.30
C ALA A 61 5.35 -11.88 5.04
N ARG A 62 5.15 -10.76 4.34
CA ARG A 62 4.73 -9.49 4.91
C ARG A 62 3.31 -9.10 4.53
N SER A 63 2.53 -10.06 4.04
CA SER A 63 1.13 -9.85 3.68
C SER A 63 0.20 -10.32 4.78
N ALA A 64 -1.03 -9.80 4.75
CA ALA A 64 -2.12 -10.23 5.63
C ALA A 64 -3.19 -10.89 4.77
N ASP A 65 -3.24 -12.23 4.71
CA ASP A 65 -4.16 -13.00 3.87
C ASP A 65 -4.14 -12.54 2.40
N GLY A 66 -2.96 -12.30 1.84
CA GLY A 66 -2.82 -11.80 0.49
C GLY A 66 -2.95 -10.29 0.34
N VAL A 67 -3.29 -9.57 1.41
CA VAL A 67 -3.32 -8.11 1.42
C VAL A 67 -1.91 -7.58 1.62
N VAL A 68 -1.46 -6.74 0.70
CA VAL A 68 -0.17 -6.07 0.79
C VAL A 68 -0.39 -4.56 0.90
N ALA A 69 0.54 -3.88 1.58
CA ALA A 69 0.44 -2.46 1.84
C ALA A 69 1.67 -1.74 1.31
N TYR A 70 1.44 -0.65 0.60
CA TYR A 70 2.49 0.19 0.02
C TYR A 70 2.20 1.66 0.27
N SER A 71 3.25 2.48 0.27
CA SER A 71 3.07 3.93 0.29
C SER A 71 2.23 4.38 -0.90
N GLY A 72 1.29 5.28 -0.66
CA GLY A 72 0.48 5.89 -1.71
C GLY A 72 1.17 7.06 -2.41
N VAL A 73 2.45 7.30 -2.11
CA VAL A 73 3.21 8.44 -2.63
C VAL A 73 4.34 7.96 -3.52
N CYS A 74 4.39 8.45 -4.77
CA CYS A 74 5.38 8.05 -5.75
C CYS A 74 6.79 8.45 -5.33
N THR A 75 7.76 7.55 -5.51
CA THR A 75 9.15 7.80 -5.15
C THR A 75 9.87 8.73 -6.12
N HIS A 76 9.30 9.02 -7.29
CA HIS A 76 9.89 9.92 -8.28
C HIS A 76 9.72 11.39 -7.89
N ALA A 77 8.46 11.85 -7.80
CA ALA A 77 8.17 13.28 -7.59
C ALA A 77 7.16 13.53 -6.46
N GLY A 78 6.82 12.53 -5.68
CA GLY A 78 5.92 12.68 -4.55
C GLY A 78 4.44 12.80 -4.91
N CYS A 79 4.05 12.47 -6.16
CA CYS A 79 2.65 12.46 -6.56
C CYS A 79 1.89 11.29 -5.95
N ASP A 80 0.56 11.41 -5.86
CA ASP A 80 -0.27 10.31 -5.39
C ASP A 80 -0.31 9.20 -6.45
N VAL A 81 -0.09 7.95 -6.01
CA VAL A 81 -0.19 6.77 -6.86
C VAL A 81 -1.67 6.37 -6.90
N THR A 82 -2.39 6.77 -7.94
CA THR A 82 -3.84 6.66 -7.99
C THR A 82 -4.37 5.68 -9.02
N LEU A 83 -3.53 5.16 -9.91
CA LEU A 83 -3.96 4.30 -11.00
C LEU A 83 -3.62 2.84 -10.72
N TRP A 84 -4.49 1.96 -11.17
CA TRP A 84 -4.34 0.51 -11.06
C TRP A 84 -4.55 -0.14 -12.42
N GLN A 85 -3.57 -0.94 -12.84
CA GLN A 85 -3.65 -1.71 -14.08
C GLN A 85 -4.06 -3.14 -13.71
N ALA A 86 -5.34 -3.44 -13.83
CA ALA A 86 -5.89 -4.75 -13.40
C ALA A 86 -5.30 -5.92 -14.18
N GLU A 87 -5.02 -5.75 -15.46
CA GLU A 87 -4.51 -6.82 -16.32
C GLU A 87 -3.09 -7.25 -15.95
N THR A 88 -2.26 -6.28 -15.55
CA THR A 88 -0.85 -6.50 -15.23
C THR A 88 -0.59 -6.53 -13.74
N ARG A 89 -1.58 -6.20 -12.91
CA ARG A 89 -1.46 -6.09 -11.44
C ARG A 89 -0.41 -5.08 -11.03
N ARG A 90 -0.46 -3.87 -11.61
CA ARG A 90 0.53 -2.83 -11.34
C ARG A 90 -0.10 -1.54 -10.85
N PHE A 91 0.55 -0.89 -9.90
CA PHE A 91 0.26 0.50 -9.55
C PHE A 91 0.88 1.42 -10.60
N ARG A 92 0.21 2.52 -10.89
CA ARG A 92 0.73 3.53 -11.81
C ARG A 92 0.54 4.93 -11.23
N CYS A 93 1.60 5.73 -11.31
CA CYS A 93 1.56 7.13 -10.93
C CYS A 93 1.19 7.99 -12.15
N PRO A 94 0.13 8.82 -12.10
CA PRO A 94 -0.30 9.58 -13.26
C PRO A 94 0.62 10.73 -13.66
N CYS A 95 1.53 11.17 -12.77
CA CYS A 95 2.38 12.32 -13.04
C CYS A 95 3.40 12.05 -14.16
N HIS A 96 4.11 10.93 -14.09
CA HIS A 96 5.16 10.59 -15.05
C HIS A 96 5.13 9.12 -15.45
N ASP A 97 4.00 8.45 -15.23
CA ASP A 97 3.76 7.07 -15.61
C ASP A 97 4.70 6.03 -14.99
N SER A 98 5.24 6.31 -13.81
CA SER A 98 5.99 5.28 -13.07
C SER A 98 5.06 4.14 -12.70
N GLU A 99 5.54 2.90 -12.86
CA GLU A 99 4.79 1.70 -12.57
C GLU A 99 5.51 0.84 -11.53
N PHE A 100 4.76 0.28 -10.60
CA PHE A 100 5.30 -0.53 -9.51
C PHE A 100 4.55 -1.84 -9.41
N ASP A 101 5.27 -2.94 -9.17
CA ASP A 101 4.67 -4.27 -9.06
C ASP A 101 4.49 -4.65 -7.58
N PRO A 102 3.25 -4.69 -7.08
CA PRO A 102 2.99 -5.04 -5.68
C PRO A 102 3.25 -6.51 -5.36
N ARG A 103 3.36 -7.38 -6.38
CA ARG A 103 3.64 -8.81 -6.17
C ARG A 103 5.12 -9.06 -5.87
N GLU A 104 5.98 -8.14 -6.24
CA GLU A 104 7.44 -8.26 -6.15
C GLU A 104 8.04 -7.08 -5.40
N ARG A 105 7.59 -6.84 -4.18
CA ARG A 105 8.17 -5.85 -3.26
C ARG A 105 8.04 -4.42 -3.75
N GLY A 106 7.05 -4.11 -4.60
CA GLY A 106 6.87 -2.76 -5.14
C GLY A 106 7.94 -2.35 -6.14
N ARG A 107 8.57 -3.30 -6.81
CA ARG A 107 9.64 -3.07 -7.77
C ARG A 107 9.19 -2.14 -8.89
N VAL A 108 10.05 -1.19 -9.28
CA VAL A 108 9.81 -0.33 -10.43
C VAL A 108 9.87 -1.19 -11.69
N VAL A 109 8.79 -1.19 -12.48
CA VAL A 109 8.70 -1.96 -13.73
C VAL A 109 8.50 -1.07 -14.94
N GLY A 110 8.39 0.25 -14.74
CA GLY A 110 8.29 1.23 -15.81
C GLY A 110 8.40 2.64 -15.27
N GLY A 111 8.73 3.59 -16.13
CA GLY A 111 8.80 5.00 -15.80
C GLY A 111 10.06 5.41 -15.04
N PRO A 112 10.11 6.70 -14.61
CA PRO A 112 11.34 7.30 -14.10
C PRO A 112 11.58 7.13 -12.60
N ALA A 113 10.72 6.42 -11.85
CA ALA A 113 10.91 6.29 -10.40
C ALA A 113 12.27 5.67 -10.07
N PRO A 114 13.04 6.28 -9.14
CA PRO A 114 14.43 5.85 -8.88
C PRO A 114 14.50 4.63 -7.96
N ARG A 115 13.45 4.31 -7.23
CA ARG A 115 13.44 3.20 -6.27
C ARG A 115 12.04 2.63 -6.13
N ARG A 116 11.98 1.41 -5.59
CA ARG A 116 10.70 0.72 -5.38
C ARG A 116 9.76 1.52 -4.49
N LEU A 117 8.46 1.26 -4.64
CA LEU A 117 7.45 1.86 -3.78
C LEU A 117 7.63 1.29 -2.36
N PRO A 118 7.79 2.13 -1.33
CA PRO A 118 7.99 1.64 0.02
C PRO A 118 6.83 0.75 0.47
N ARG A 119 7.15 -0.39 1.05
CA ARG A 119 6.15 -1.32 1.56
C ARG A 119 6.05 -1.24 3.08
N LEU A 120 4.85 -1.52 3.56
CA LEU A 120 4.55 -1.59 4.98
C LEU A 120 4.18 -3.03 5.31
N PRO A 121 4.95 -3.73 6.18
CA PRO A 121 4.54 -5.07 6.60
C PRO A 121 3.22 -5.02 7.34
N VAL A 122 2.34 -5.97 7.04
CA VAL A 122 1.02 -6.05 7.68
C VAL A 122 0.74 -7.46 8.14
N LYS A 123 -0.18 -7.58 9.11
CA LYS A 123 -0.65 -8.85 9.63
C LYS A 123 -2.11 -8.72 10.03
N VAL A 124 -2.75 -9.84 10.32
CA VAL A 124 -4.12 -9.86 10.85
C VAL A 124 -4.06 -10.09 12.35
N VAL A 125 -4.71 -9.21 13.11
CA VAL A 125 -4.89 -9.37 14.55
C VAL A 125 -6.38 -9.18 14.86
N ASP A 126 -7.00 -10.17 15.49
CA ASP A 126 -8.43 -10.15 15.81
C ASP A 126 -9.32 -9.83 14.60
N GLY A 127 -8.98 -10.39 13.44
CA GLY A 127 -9.71 -10.20 12.19
C GLY A 127 -9.46 -8.87 11.49
N VAL A 128 -8.57 -8.03 12.02
CA VAL A 128 -8.29 -6.68 11.51
C VAL A 128 -6.88 -6.62 10.94
N ILE A 129 -6.70 -5.91 9.83
CA ILE A 129 -5.37 -5.67 9.26
C ILE A 129 -4.67 -4.60 10.09
N VAL A 130 -3.47 -4.91 10.56
CA VAL A 130 -2.63 -3.99 11.33
C VAL A 130 -1.23 -3.93 10.74
N ALA A 131 -0.54 -2.81 10.97
CA ALA A 131 0.86 -2.69 10.58
C ALA A 131 1.71 -3.60 11.48
N ASP A 132 2.68 -4.28 10.85
CA ASP A 132 3.64 -5.13 11.55
C ASP A 132 5.03 -4.49 11.47
N GLY A 133 5.12 -3.25 11.91
CA GLY A 133 6.32 -2.43 11.87
C GLY A 133 6.14 -1.13 11.11
N SER A 134 7.24 -0.51 10.74
CA SER A 134 7.28 0.72 9.97
C SER A 134 7.44 0.43 8.47
N PHE A 135 7.29 1.47 7.64
CA PHE A 135 7.69 1.37 6.24
C PHE A 135 9.12 0.86 6.12
N MET A 136 9.35 -0.05 5.19
CA MET A 136 10.67 -0.67 5.00
C MET A 136 11.66 0.25 4.29
N SER A 137 11.17 1.38 3.75
CA SER A 137 12.00 2.47 3.23
C SER A 137 11.23 3.77 3.38
N ARG A 138 11.91 4.90 3.19
CA ARG A 138 11.31 6.21 3.41
C ARG A 138 10.24 6.50 2.34
N PRO A 139 8.98 6.86 2.73
CA PRO A 139 7.95 7.22 1.76
C PRO A 139 8.26 8.53 1.05
N GLY A 140 7.76 8.64 -0.19
CA GLY A 140 7.78 9.86 -0.95
C GLY A 140 9.08 10.15 -1.69
N PHE A 141 9.17 11.38 -2.19
CA PHE A 141 10.36 11.85 -2.90
C PHE A 141 11.54 11.94 -1.95
N GLN A 142 12.68 11.45 -2.41
CA GLN A 142 13.92 11.49 -1.64
C GLN A 142 14.99 12.12 -2.51
N PRO A 143 15.43 13.35 -2.19
CA PRO A 143 16.46 14.01 -2.98
C PRO A 143 17.78 13.28 -2.85
N GLY A 144 18.45 13.15 -3.96
CA GLY A 144 19.79 12.73 -4.12
C GLY A 144 20.28 11.45 -3.77
#